data_d4c00fef8796b0cb33957720429a3536
#
_entry.id   d4c00fef8796b0cb33957720429a3536
#
_cell.length_a   1.000
_cell.length_b   1.000
_cell.length_c   1.000
_cell.angle_alpha   90.00
_cell.angle_beta   90.00
_cell.angle_gamma   90.00
#
_symmetry.space_group_name_H-M   'P 1'
#
loop_
_entity.id
_entity.type
_entity.pdbx_description
1 polymer ?
#
loop_
_entity_poly.entity_id
_entity_poly.type
_entity_poly.pdbx_seq_one_letter_code
_entity_poly.pdbx_strand_id
1 'polypeptide(L)'
;MAHLYFCRHGQTVWNVENKICGVTDIELTELGHRQAEELGKRIKEEGIKIDEILYSPLSRAAETARHISEITGIMAREEIRLKEQNFGRFESTPRDGEEFRQAKMHFVDHYSGGESMLRFCQRIYNLLDEIKEGAGEKTVLLVAHNGVPGRCSPISSI
;
A
#
# COMPACT_ATOMS: atom_id res chain seq x y z
N MET A 1 2.92 21.60 -8.44
CA MET A 1 2.92 20.83 -7.17
C MET A 1 2.57 19.38 -7.51
N ALA A 2 3.36 18.42 -7.03
CA ALA A 2 3.07 17.00 -7.27
C ALA A 2 1.73 16.61 -6.63
N HIS A 3 0.89 15.89 -7.40
CA HIS A 3 -0.33 15.30 -6.88
C HIS A 3 -0.09 13.82 -6.56
N LEU A 4 -0.53 13.38 -5.40
CA LEU A 4 -0.41 11.99 -4.97
C LEU A 4 -1.80 11.38 -4.78
N TYR A 5 -2.04 10.32 -5.51
CA TYR A 5 -3.17 9.42 -5.26
C TYR A 5 -2.67 8.16 -4.56
N PHE A 6 -3.52 7.58 -3.78
CA PHE A 6 -3.26 6.33 -3.10
C PHE A 6 -4.37 5.33 -3.38
N CYS A 7 -3.98 4.10 -3.68
CA CYS A 7 -4.92 2.99 -3.65
C CYS A 7 -4.35 1.83 -2.84
N ARG A 8 -5.21 1.17 -2.10
CA ARG A 8 -4.91 -0.07 -1.42
C ARG A 8 -5.03 -1.23 -2.42
N HIS A 9 -4.19 -2.27 -2.24
CA HIS A 9 -4.33 -3.52 -2.97
C HIS A 9 -5.73 -4.15 -2.82
N GLY A 10 -6.13 -5.00 -3.77
CA GLY A 10 -7.37 -5.76 -3.72
C GLY A 10 -7.44 -6.76 -2.55
N GLN A 11 -8.59 -7.40 -2.39
CA GLN A 11 -8.82 -8.37 -1.31
C GLN A 11 -7.85 -9.55 -1.38
N THR A 12 -7.34 -9.96 -0.23
CA THR A 12 -6.51 -11.17 -0.05
C THR A 12 -7.21 -12.20 0.83
N VAL A 13 -6.71 -13.44 0.81
CA VAL A 13 -7.22 -14.52 1.70
C VAL A 13 -7.15 -14.11 3.17
N TRP A 14 -6.07 -13.46 3.60
CA TRP A 14 -5.94 -13.00 4.99
C TRP A 14 -6.85 -11.83 5.33
N ASN A 15 -7.33 -11.07 4.34
CA ASN A 15 -8.40 -10.10 4.59
C ASN A 15 -9.71 -10.81 4.94
N VAL A 16 -10.04 -11.89 4.21
CA VAL A 16 -11.25 -12.71 4.48
C VAL A 16 -11.15 -13.39 5.85
N GLU A 17 -9.99 -13.94 6.19
CA GLU A 17 -9.72 -14.61 7.46
C GLU A 17 -9.51 -13.67 8.65
N ASN A 18 -9.58 -12.36 8.45
CA ASN A 18 -9.34 -11.33 9.47
C ASN A 18 -7.97 -11.46 10.16
N LYS A 19 -6.93 -11.83 9.40
CA LYS A 19 -5.56 -11.96 9.89
C LYS A 19 -4.74 -10.69 9.65
N ILE A 20 -3.77 -10.47 10.53
CA ILE A 20 -2.76 -9.42 10.36
C ILE A 20 -1.83 -9.82 9.21
N CYS A 21 -1.73 -8.95 8.22
CA CYS A 21 -0.89 -9.13 7.04
C CYS A 21 0.00 -7.90 6.87
N GLY A 22 1.24 -8.03 7.24
CA GLY A 22 2.29 -7.04 7.03
C GLY A 22 3.15 -7.41 5.83
N VAL A 23 4.39 -7.82 6.09
CA VAL A 23 5.34 -8.21 5.01
C VAL A 23 5.15 -9.62 4.49
N THR A 24 4.36 -10.46 5.14
CA THR A 24 4.03 -11.79 4.61
C THR A 24 3.37 -11.66 3.26
N ASP A 25 3.89 -12.38 2.27
CA ASP A 25 3.41 -12.28 0.90
C ASP A 25 2.21 -13.20 0.67
N ILE A 26 1.03 -12.60 0.62
CA ILE A 26 -0.26 -13.26 0.43
C ILE A 26 -0.90 -12.75 -0.86
N GLU A 27 -1.37 -13.65 -1.69
CA GLU A 27 -1.96 -13.38 -2.99
C GLU A 27 -3.36 -12.74 -2.89
N LEU A 28 -3.76 -12.09 -3.97
CA LEU A 28 -5.13 -11.62 -4.15
C LEU A 28 -6.10 -12.80 -4.26
N THR A 29 -7.31 -12.61 -3.75
CA THR A 29 -8.44 -13.49 -4.11
C THR A 29 -8.92 -13.15 -5.53
N GLU A 30 -9.77 -14.00 -6.09
CA GLU A 30 -10.43 -13.70 -7.37
C GLU A 30 -11.21 -12.37 -7.33
N LEU A 31 -11.86 -12.08 -6.20
CA LEU A 31 -12.49 -10.79 -5.98
C LEU A 31 -11.47 -9.66 -5.95
N GLY A 32 -10.30 -9.87 -5.33
CA GLY A 32 -9.22 -8.88 -5.30
C GLY A 32 -8.70 -8.53 -6.69
N HIS A 33 -8.56 -9.50 -7.57
CA HIS A 33 -8.21 -9.27 -8.98
C HIS A 33 -9.29 -8.44 -9.70
N ARG A 34 -10.57 -8.78 -9.53
CA ARG A 34 -11.69 -8.00 -10.12
C ARG A 34 -11.74 -6.58 -9.59
N GLN A 35 -11.50 -6.37 -8.31
CA GLN A 35 -11.42 -5.01 -7.72
C GLN A 35 -10.32 -4.17 -8.36
N ALA A 36 -9.15 -4.77 -8.62
CA ALA A 36 -8.03 -4.09 -9.27
C ALA A 36 -8.37 -3.71 -10.74
N GLU A 37 -8.99 -4.62 -11.48
CA GLU A 37 -9.44 -4.37 -12.85
C GLU A 37 -10.50 -3.26 -12.91
N GLU A 38 -11.47 -3.29 -12.01
CA GLU A 38 -12.53 -2.29 -11.93
C GLU A 38 -11.96 -0.90 -11.63
N LEU A 39 -10.99 -0.82 -10.71
CA LEU A 39 -10.29 0.43 -10.43
C LEU A 39 -9.55 0.96 -11.66
N GLY A 40 -8.85 0.10 -12.41
CA GLY A 40 -8.19 0.48 -13.66
C GLY A 40 -9.16 1.03 -14.70
N LYS A 41 -10.32 0.36 -14.87
CA LYS A 41 -11.39 0.83 -15.76
C LYS A 41 -11.94 2.19 -15.35
N ARG A 42 -12.21 2.35 -14.05
CA ARG A 42 -12.71 3.60 -13.48
C ARG A 42 -11.73 4.77 -13.70
N ILE A 43 -10.43 4.57 -13.43
CA ILE A 43 -9.39 5.57 -13.68
C ILE A 43 -9.43 6.02 -15.15
N LYS A 44 -9.54 5.07 -16.08
CA LYS A 44 -9.58 5.34 -17.51
C LYS A 44 -10.86 6.06 -17.94
N GLU A 45 -12.03 5.62 -17.46
CA GLU A 45 -13.34 6.16 -17.82
C GLU A 45 -13.56 7.57 -17.27
N GLU A 46 -13.13 7.82 -16.02
CA GLU A 46 -13.22 9.14 -15.39
C GLU A 46 -12.13 10.10 -15.90
N GLY A 47 -11.20 9.64 -16.71
CA GLY A 47 -10.12 10.46 -17.26
C GLY A 47 -9.17 11.00 -16.19
N ILE A 48 -8.97 10.25 -15.11
CA ILE A 48 -8.07 10.66 -14.03
C ILE A 48 -6.63 10.65 -14.56
N LYS A 49 -6.02 11.83 -14.61
CA LYS A 49 -4.66 11.97 -15.12
C LYS A 49 -3.66 11.48 -14.09
N ILE A 50 -2.97 10.39 -14.42
CA ILE A 50 -1.87 9.82 -13.65
C ILE A 50 -0.68 9.65 -14.59
N ASP A 51 0.49 10.13 -14.20
CA ASP A 51 1.71 10.09 -15.00
C ASP A 51 2.55 8.83 -14.72
N GLU A 52 2.50 8.31 -13.49
CA GLU A 52 3.29 7.14 -13.06
C GLU A 52 2.58 6.39 -11.93
N ILE A 53 2.74 5.07 -11.91
CA ILE A 53 2.31 4.21 -10.81
C ILE A 53 3.55 3.71 -10.06
N LEU A 54 3.60 3.92 -8.75
CA LEU A 54 4.59 3.30 -7.86
C LEU A 54 3.88 2.24 -7.01
N TYR A 55 4.44 1.03 -6.94
CA TYR A 55 3.79 -0.06 -6.22
C TYR A 55 4.72 -0.82 -5.28
N SER A 56 4.14 -1.31 -4.19
CA SER A 56 4.82 -2.19 -3.25
C SER A 56 5.18 -3.53 -3.92
N PRO A 57 6.38 -4.09 -3.67
CA PRO A 57 6.80 -5.37 -4.24
C PRO A 57 6.01 -6.59 -3.74
N LEU A 58 5.18 -6.44 -2.70
CA LEU A 58 4.34 -7.55 -2.23
C LEU A 58 3.29 -7.91 -3.28
N SER A 59 3.11 -9.21 -3.57
CA SER A 59 2.35 -9.72 -4.71
C SER A 59 0.95 -9.10 -4.84
N ARG A 60 0.23 -8.95 -3.74
CA ARG A 60 -1.11 -8.32 -3.73
C ARG A 60 -1.14 -6.89 -4.26
N ALA A 61 -0.10 -6.11 -3.98
CA ALA A 61 0.01 -4.74 -4.49
C ALA A 61 0.58 -4.70 -5.91
N ALA A 62 1.57 -5.54 -6.21
CA ALA A 62 2.15 -5.68 -7.54
C ALA A 62 1.08 -6.13 -8.56
N GLU A 63 0.27 -7.14 -8.24
CA GLU A 63 -0.82 -7.60 -9.11
C GLU A 63 -1.91 -6.52 -9.29
N THR A 64 -2.26 -5.81 -8.22
CA THR A 64 -3.19 -4.68 -8.32
C THR A 64 -2.65 -3.61 -9.28
N ALA A 65 -1.39 -3.22 -9.14
CA ALA A 65 -0.75 -2.24 -10.01
C ALA A 65 -0.64 -2.75 -11.46
N ARG A 66 -0.36 -4.04 -11.66
CA ARG A 66 -0.31 -4.67 -12.99
C ARG A 66 -1.66 -4.53 -13.71
N HIS A 67 -2.77 -4.89 -13.06
CA HIS A 67 -4.11 -4.72 -13.66
C HIS A 67 -4.40 -3.26 -14.04
N ILE A 68 -4.08 -2.32 -13.16
CA ILE A 68 -4.28 -0.89 -13.44
C ILE A 68 -3.43 -0.46 -14.63
N SER A 69 -2.15 -0.81 -14.64
CA SER A 69 -1.21 -0.47 -15.72
C SER A 69 -1.63 -1.04 -17.08
N GLU A 70 -2.04 -2.30 -17.12
CA GLU A 70 -2.51 -2.96 -18.36
C GLU A 70 -3.77 -2.28 -18.95
N ILE A 71 -4.70 -1.86 -18.10
CA ILE A 71 -5.95 -1.24 -18.53
C ILE A 71 -5.75 0.22 -18.96
N THR A 72 -4.93 0.96 -18.22
CA THR A 72 -4.74 2.40 -18.42
C THR A 72 -3.59 2.74 -19.37
N GLY A 73 -2.63 1.83 -19.56
CA GLY A 73 -1.39 2.08 -20.27
C GLY A 73 -0.35 2.92 -19.50
N ILE A 74 -0.60 3.20 -18.23
CA ILE A 74 0.30 3.99 -17.38
C ILE A 74 1.46 3.10 -16.93
N MET A 75 2.70 3.62 -17.04
CA MET A 75 3.89 2.91 -16.60
C MET A 75 3.89 2.69 -15.08
N ALA A 76 4.14 1.45 -14.66
CA ALA A 76 4.23 1.07 -13.26
C ALA A 76 5.67 0.68 -12.90
N ARG A 77 6.15 1.16 -11.74
CA ARG A 77 7.49 0.89 -11.21
C ARG A 77 7.41 0.41 -9.76
N GLU A 78 8.20 -0.60 -9.46
CA GLU A 78 8.33 -1.10 -8.10
C GLU A 78 9.03 -0.08 -7.19
N GLU A 79 8.52 0.08 -5.96
CA GLU A 79 9.09 0.93 -4.94
C GLU A 79 9.09 0.18 -3.58
N ILE A 80 10.27 -0.26 -3.17
CA ILE A 80 10.43 -1.11 -1.98
C ILE A 80 9.97 -0.44 -0.68
N ARG A 81 10.04 0.90 -0.61
CA ARG A 81 9.61 1.68 0.55
C ARG A 81 8.10 1.65 0.77
N LEU A 82 7.32 1.18 -0.24
CA LEU A 82 5.87 1.01 -0.13
C LEU A 82 5.44 -0.30 0.52
N LYS A 83 6.35 -1.19 0.90
CA LYS A 83 6.00 -2.39 1.66
C LYS A 83 5.17 -2.05 2.89
N GLU A 84 4.24 -2.94 3.26
CA GLU A 84 3.53 -2.83 4.53
C GLU A 84 4.51 -2.95 5.72
N GLN A 85 4.10 -2.48 6.87
CA GLN A 85 4.86 -2.64 8.11
C GLN A 85 5.04 -4.13 8.43
N ASN A 86 6.25 -4.51 8.82
CA ASN A 86 6.51 -5.86 9.32
C ASN A 86 6.01 -5.97 10.76
N PHE A 87 4.96 -6.75 10.97
CA PHE A 87 4.37 -6.94 12.30
C PHE A 87 5.01 -8.07 13.12
N GLY A 88 6.16 -8.60 12.67
CA GLY A 88 6.95 -9.59 13.41
C GLY A 88 6.09 -10.77 13.89
N ARG A 89 6.12 -11.03 15.20
CA ARG A 89 5.36 -12.15 15.82
C ARG A 89 3.84 -12.09 15.64
N PHE A 90 3.28 -10.95 15.24
CA PHE A 90 1.84 -10.80 15.00
C PHE A 90 1.39 -11.13 13.59
N GLU A 91 2.32 -11.37 12.66
CA GLU A 91 1.95 -11.83 11.31
C GLU A 91 1.07 -13.08 11.41
N SER A 92 0.00 -13.16 10.64
CA SER A 92 -1.02 -14.21 10.61
C SER A 92 -1.92 -14.36 11.85
N THR A 93 -1.73 -13.58 12.89
CA THR A 93 -2.62 -13.60 14.07
C THR A 93 -3.91 -12.79 13.81
N PRO A 94 -4.99 -13.01 14.61
CA PRO A 94 -6.22 -12.23 14.48
C PRO A 94 -6.00 -10.72 14.67
N ARG A 95 -6.65 -9.89 13.84
CA ARG A 95 -6.54 -8.41 13.91
C ARG A 95 -7.14 -7.80 15.16
N ASP A 96 -8.15 -8.44 15.72
CA ASP A 96 -8.87 -8.02 16.92
C ASP A 96 -8.22 -8.51 18.22
N GLY A 97 -7.05 -9.13 18.14
CA GLY A 97 -6.29 -9.58 19.29
C GLY A 97 -5.91 -8.42 20.23
N GLU A 98 -6.20 -8.59 21.53
CA GLU A 98 -5.91 -7.58 22.54
C GLU A 98 -4.41 -7.28 22.63
N GLU A 99 -3.57 -8.31 22.59
CA GLU A 99 -2.12 -8.16 22.64
C GLU A 99 -1.59 -7.29 21.48
N PHE A 100 -2.09 -7.50 20.29
CA PHE A 100 -1.72 -6.67 19.14
C PHE A 100 -2.19 -5.23 19.28
N ARG A 101 -3.41 -5.02 19.80
CA ARG A 101 -3.91 -3.66 20.08
C ARG A 101 -3.02 -2.93 21.06
N GLN A 102 -2.59 -3.57 22.15
CA GLN A 102 -1.69 -3.00 23.12
C GLN A 102 -0.31 -2.73 22.53
N ALA A 103 0.25 -3.70 21.78
CA ALA A 103 1.56 -3.54 21.14
C ALA A 103 1.61 -2.33 20.17
N LYS A 104 0.53 -2.04 19.45
CA LYS A 104 0.46 -0.87 18.57
C LYS A 104 0.52 0.47 19.27
N MET A 105 0.30 0.53 20.56
CA MET A 105 0.46 1.76 21.35
C MET A 105 1.94 2.12 21.59
N HIS A 106 2.84 1.17 21.37
CA HIS A 106 4.28 1.34 21.55
C HIS A 106 4.98 1.57 20.21
N PHE A 107 5.07 2.81 19.77
CA PHE A 107 5.58 3.21 18.45
C PHE A 107 7.03 2.82 18.15
N VAL A 108 7.82 2.60 19.19
CA VAL A 108 9.23 2.19 19.07
C VAL A 108 9.43 0.66 19.07
N ASP A 109 8.41 -0.10 19.46
CA ASP A 109 8.46 -1.56 19.50
C ASP A 109 8.45 -2.14 18.07
N HIS A 110 9.29 -3.14 17.81
CA HIS A 110 9.40 -3.86 16.54
C HIS A 110 8.80 -5.27 16.57
N TYR A 111 7.96 -5.56 17.54
CA TYR A 111 7.15 -6.79 17.57
C TYR A 111 7.98 -8.09 17.46
N SER A 112 9.15 -8.15 18.10
CA SER A 112 10.06 -9.30 18.05
C SER A 112 10.43 -9.71 16.60
N GLY A 113 11.28 -8.90 15.98
CA GLY A 113 11.81 -9.17 14.64
C GLY A 113 11.06 -8.49 13.50
N GLY A 114 10.10 -7.63 13.81
CA GLY A 114 9.41 -6.80 12.83
C GLY A 114 9.97 -5.39 12.69
N GLU A 115 9.13 -4.47 12.28
CA GLU A 115 9.44 -3.06 12.06
C GLU A 115 8.64 -2.18 13.00
N SER A 116 9.31 -1.24 13.68
CA SER A 116 8.59 -0.26 14.51
C SER A 116 7.77 0.71 13.66
N MET A 117 6.73 1.29 14.25
CA MET A 117 5.93 2.33 13.61
C MET A 117 6.77 3.50 13.14
N LEU A 118 7.74 3.94 13.95
CA LEU A 118 8.59 5.09 13.60
C LEU A 118 9.47 4.79 12.38
N ARG A 119 10.02 3.57 12.27
CA ARG A 119 10.80 3.18 11.08
C ARG A 119 9.93 3.08 9.83
N PHE A 120 8.74 2.51 9.98
CA PHE A 120 7.76 2.47 8.90
C PHE A 120 7.44 3.88 8.39
N CYS A 121 7.06 4.79 9.28
CA CYS A 121 6.78 6.19 8.90
C CYS A 121 8.00 6.85 8.26
N GLN A 122 9.20 6.66 8.80
CA GLN A 122 10.41 7.27 8.27
C GLN A 122 10.66 6.89 6.80
N ARG A 123 10.55 5.59 6.44
CA ARG A 123 10.77 5.19 5.04
C ARG A 123 9.69 5.68 4.09
N ILE A 124 8.44 5.79 4.57
CA ILE A 124 7.35 6.37 3.77
C ILE A 124 7.57 7.87 3.57
N TYR A 125 7.90 8.63 4.61
CA TYR A 125 8.17 10.05 4.49
C TYR A 125 9.37 10.33 3.57
N ASN A 126 10.44 9.55 3.66
CA ASN A 126 11.59 9.69 2.75
C ASN A 126 11.16 9.52 1.28
N LEU A 127 10.27 8.58 0.98
CA LEU A 127 9.71 8.42 -0.36
C LEU A 127 8.85 9.63 -0.77
N LEU A 128 7.96 10.08 0.10
CA LEU A 128 7.07 11.20 -0.19
C LEU A 128 7.83 12.51 -0.42
N ASP A 129 8.88 12.76 0.34
CA ASP A 129 9.74 13.93 0.18
C ASP A 129 10.50 13.87 -1.16
N GLU A 130 11.06 12.71 -1.51
CA GLU A 130 11.72 12.50 -2.81
C GLU A 130 10.76 12.72 -3.99
N ILE A 131 9.53 12.20 -3.90
CA ILE A 131 8.52 12.43 -4.95
C ILE A 131 8.18 13.92 -5.04
N LYS A 132 7.99 14.59 -3.92
CA LYS A 132 7.70 16.03 -3.87
C LYS A 132 8.78 16.88 -4.54
N GLU A 133 10.06 16.55 -4.28
CA GLU A 133 11.19 17.29 -4.81
C GLU A 133 11.44 16.99 -6.30
N GLY A 134 11.25 15.72 -6.70
CA GLY A 134 11.61 15.24 -8.03
C GLY A 134 10.48 15.26 -9.07
N ALA A 135 9.23 15.26 -8.64
CA ALA A 135 8.10 15.04 -9.55
C ALA A 135 7.62 16.30 -10.30
N GLY A 136 8.03 17.49 -9.88
CA GLY A 136 7.53 18.74 -10.50
C GLY A 136 6.01 18.86 -10.39
N GLU A 137 5.30 18.81 -11.53
CA GLU A 137 3.83 18.82 -11.62
C GLU A 137 3.21 17.44 -11.91
N LYS A 138 4.00 16.37 -11.78
CA LYS A 138 3.51 15.02 -12.05
C LYS A 138 2.48 14.56 -11.03
N THR A 139 1.57 13.74 -11.50
CA THR A 139 0.59 13.02 -10.67
C THR A 139 1.02 11.57 -10.54
N VAL A 140 1.24 11.11 -9.32
CA VAL A 140 1.72 9.76 -9.01
C VAL A 140 0.63 8.98 -8.27
N LEU A 141 0.35 7.75 -8.72
CA LEU A 141 -0.48 6.80 -8.00
C LEU A 141 0.39 5.85 -7.18
N LEU A 142 0.17 5.80 -5.89
CA LEU A 142 0.81 4.83 -4.99
C LEU A 142 -0.13 3.63 -4.79
N VAL A 143 0.31 2.44 -5.18
CA VAL A 143 -0.41 1.18 -4.95
C VAL A 143 0.27 0.43 -3.81
N ALA A 144 -0.35 0.41 -2.65
CA ALA A 144 0.29 -0.09 -1.45
C ALA A 144 -0.71 -0.69 -0.43
N HIS A 145 -0.51 -0.41 0.83
CA HIS A 145 -1.18 -1.08 1.96
C HIS A 145 -1.84 -0.06 2.88
N ASN A 146 -2.72 -0.56 3.74
CA ASN A 146 -3.54 0.28 4.62
C ASN A 146 -2.72 1.11 5.63
N GLY A 147 -1.52 0.66 5.97
CA GLY A 147 -0.63 1.40 6.87
C GLY A 147 -0.10 2.71 6.29
N VAL A 148 0.03 2.79 4.97
CA VAL A 148 0.63 3.96 4.30
C VAL A 148 -0.21 5.24 4.45
N PRO A 149 -1.51 5.30 4.06
CA PRO A 149 -2.29 6.52 4.20
C PRO A 149 -2.80 6.78 5.61
N GLY A 150 -3.09 5.71 6.36
CA GLY A 150 -3.71 5.84 7.69
C GLY A 150 -2.82 6.48 8.74
N ARG A 151 -1.52 6.61 8.47
CA ARG A 151 -0.52 7.06 9.45
C ARG A 151 0.40 8.18 8.95
N CYS A 152 0.36 8.47 7.67
CA CYS A 152 1.28 9.40 7.00
C CYS A 152 0.54 10.39 6.08
N SER A 153 -0.62 10.92 6.46
CA SER A 153 -1.48 11.79 5.65
C SER A 153 -0.81 13.10 5.14
N PRO A 154 -1.34 13.83 4.14
CA PRO A 154 -2.62 13.72 3.46
C PRO A 154 -2.49 13.24 2.01
N ILE A 155 -2.94 12.04 1.74
CA ILE A 155 -2.99 11.51 0.39
C ILE A 155 -4.47 11.37 0.01
N SER A 156 -4.87 11.92 -1.14
CA SER A 156 -6.20 11.71 -1.67
C SER A 156 -6.34 10.26 -2.14
N SER A 157 -7.33 9.53 -1.60
CA SER A 157 -7.63 8.16 -2.04
C SER A 157 -8.61 8.18 -3.20
N ILE A 158 -8.36 7.31 -4.17
CA ILE A 158 -9.24 7.03 -5.30
C ILE A 158 -10.22 5.92 -4.92
#